data_2d89f8e1c16815ae2c61e83f6d54da22
#
_entry.id   2d89f8e1c16815ae2c61e83f6d54da22
#
_cell.length_a   1.000
_cell.length_b   1.000
_cell.length_c   1.000
_cell.angle_alpha   90.00
_cell.angle_beta   90.00
_cell.angle_gamma   90.00
#
_symmetry.space_group_name_H-M   'P 1'
#
loop_
_entity.id
_entity.type
_entity.pdbx_description
1 polymer ?
#
loop_
_entity_poly.entity_id
_entity_poly.type
_entity_poly.pdbx_seq_one_letter_code
_entity_poly.pdbx_strand_id
1 'polypeptide(L)'
;MNRRQWLYGAGFLAGAGQFGSSSAAPPAQKNVSQPKPMDLTQYEPKSVLQVHESQMEQSKFPLIDFHTHISFSAKSEHGVELAPERQYLGTPEELLAVMERKNIRAMVNVTGGYDKGLAEAVGKYDRAHPGRFYTFTEPSYSRFKEADYPKVQAQAIDQAHHDGARGLKILKTLGLYLRESITSGTLVKIDDSRFDPMWDACGQLNLPVAIHVSDPIAFFTPTDRFNERYEELNNHPDWSFHGGDFPSNDELIAARNRVMARHPKTQFVALHVGNFAENLQNVSENLDRFPNMFVDIAARIGELGRQPTTSRKFFEKYQDRILFGTDATPHGDEFPQQVFNDKLYEIYFRFLETEDEYFDYAPAKIPPQGRWRIYGINLSDTILRKVYYGNSARLLQI
;
A
#
# COMPACT_ATOMS: atom_id res chain seq x y z
N MET A 1 -5.39 43.00 2.56
CA MET A 1 -4.12 43.74 2.72
C MET A 1 -2.99 42.73 2.75
N ASN A 2 -2.10 42.82 1.77
CA ASN A 2 -1.05 41.82 1.54
C ASN A 2 0.16 42.12 2.44
N ARG A 3 0.74 41.12 3.07
CA ARG A 3 1.87 41.23 4.05
C ARG A 3 3.12 41.98 3.53
N ARG A 4 3.18 42.34 2.24
CA ARG A 4 4.28 43.12 1.65
C ARG A 4 4.16 44.64 1.79
N GLN A 5 3.07 45.16 2.30
CA GLN A 5 2.87 46.63 2.45
C GLN A 5 3.27 47.20 3.80
N TRP A 6 3.77 46.37 4.73
CA TRP A 6 4.11 46.83 6.12
C TRP A 6 5.56 47.28 6.30
N LEU A 7 6.40 47.22 5.25
CA LEU A 7 7.82 47.55 5.37
C LEU A 7 8.23 48.95 4.83
N TYR A 8 7.30 49.81 4.45
CA TYR A 8 7.60 51.15 3.92
C TYR A 8 6.96 52.32 4.67
N GLY A 9 6.85 52.22 5.95
CA GLY A 9 6.28 53.30 6.76
C GLY A 9 7.02 53.59 8.06
N ALA A 10 8.25 54.12 8.00
CA ALA A 10 8.85 54.79 9.15
C ALA A 10 9.92 55.80 8.71
N GLY A 11 9.61 57.08 8.80
CA GLY A 11 10.49 58.11 9.32
C GLY A 11 11.38 58.86 8.37
N PHE A 12 10.92 59.99 7.87
CA PHE A 12 11.82 61.07 7.48
C PHE A 12 11.58 62.29 8.42
N LEU A 13 12.56 62.55 9.27
CA LEU A 13 12.75 63.87 9.88
C LEU A 13 13.84 64.62 9.13
N ALA A 14 13.51 65.84 8.75
CA ALA A 14 14.33 66.68 7.93
C ALA A 14 15.56 67.23 8.69
N GLY A 15 16.73 67.12 8.03
CA GLY A 15 17.92 67.87 8.39
C GLY A 15 18.50 68.50 7.11
N ALA A 16 18.41 69.82 7.01
CA ALA A 16 18.97 70.57 5.90
C ALA A 16 20.49 70.65 6.00
N GLY A 17 21.19 70.08 5.01
CA GLY A 17 22.65 70.23 4.81
C GLY A 17 22.94 70.14 3.33
N GLN A 18 23.33 71.26 2.72
CA GLN A 18 23.81 71.34 1.37
C GLN A 18 25.14 70.64 1.21
N PHE A 19 25.26 69.64 0.36
CA PHE A 19 26.51 69.13 -0.21
C PHE A 19 26.30 68.64 -1.65
N GLY A 20 27.32 68.90 -2.45
CA GLY A 20 27.37 68.92 -3.89
C GLY A 20 26.86 67.64 -4.60
N SER A 21 26.27 67.88 -5.75
CA SER A 21 25.80 66.90 -6.71
C SER A 21 26.95 66.14 -7.36
N SER A 22 27.19 64.91 -6.94
CA SER A 22 27.84 63.93 -7.81
C SER A 22 26.72 62.99 -8.28
N SER A 23 26.36 63.05 -9.58
CA SER A 23 25.42 62.17 -10.21
C SER A 23 26.06 60.76 -10.35
N ALA A 24 25.84 59.96 -9.34
CA ALA A 24 26.07 58.52 -9.52
C ALA A 24 24.91 57.96 -10.35
N ALA A 25 25.20 57.34 -11.52
CA ALA A 25 24.25 56.65 -12.33
C ALA A 25 23.50 55.59 -11.51
N PRO A 26 22.21 55.43 -11.64
CA PRO A 26 21.47 54.38 -10.94
C PRO A 26 22.06 53.00 -11.29
N PRO A 27 22.19 52.07 -10.33
CA PRO A 27 22.69 50.76 -10.62
C PRO A 27 21.82 50.10 -11.69
N ALA A 28 22.50 49.55 -12.73
CA ALA A 28 21.83 48.88 -13.82
C ALA A 28 20.81 47.82 -13.24
N GLN A 29 19.54 48.05 -13.51
CA GLN A 29 18.52 47.04 -13.21
C GLN A 29 18.93 45.77 -13.95
N LYS A 30 19.28 44.73 -13.21
CA LYS A 30 19.42 43.39 -13.79
C LYS A 30 18.08 43.07 -14.47
N ASN A 31 18.10 42.93 -15.79
CA ASN A 31 16.96 42.40 -16.53
C ASN A 31 16.70 40.98 -16.01
N VAL A 32 15.82 40.86 -15.03
CA VAL A 32 15.30 39.58 -14.59
C VAL A 32 14.34 39.15 -15.69
N SER A 33 14.83 38.34 -16.60
CA SER A 33 13.95 37.70 -17.60
C SER A 33 12.83 37.01 -16.85
N GLN A 34 11.59 37.24 -17.29
CA GLN A 34 10.44 36.51 -16.74
C GLN A 34 10.69 35.00 -16.90
N PRO A 35 10.49 34.21 -15.85
CA PRO A 35 10.68 32.76 -15.95
C PRO A 35 9.75 32.21 -17.04
N LYS A 36 10.31 31.39 -17.94
CA LYS A 36 9.51 30.71 -18.96
C LYS A 36 8.58 29.72 -18.27
N PRO A 37 7.33 29.56 -18.74
CA PRO A 37 6.47 28.49 -18.29
C PRO A 37 7.18 27.14 -18.46
N MET A 38 7.12 26.32 -17.44
CA MET A 38 7.69 24.97 -17.44
C MET A 38 6.55 23.97 -17.33
N ASP A 39 6.57 22.93 -18.16
CA ASP A 39 5.67 21.80 -18.04
C ASP A 39 5.98 21.01 -16.76
N LEU A 40 4.93 20.51 -16.07
CA LEU A 40 5.09 19.73 -14.87
C LEU A 40 5.94 18.46 -15.10
N THR A 41 5.82 17.84 -16.27
CA THR A 41 6.62 16.66 -16.66
C THR A 41 8.12 16.95 -16.77
N GLN A 42 8.51 18.21 -16.95
CA GLN A 42 9.91 18.67 -17.01
C GLN A 42 10.43 19.16 -15.66
N TYR A 43 9.54 19.25 -14.64
CA TYR A 43 9.92 19.75 -13.33
C TYR A 43 10.52 18.63 -12.47
N GLU A 44 11.85 18.56 -12.43
CA GLU A 44 12.63 17.60 -11.65
C GLU A 44 13.52 18.34 -10.63
N PRO A 45 12.96 18.87 -9.54
CA PRO A 45 13.74 19.60 -8.55
C PRO A 45 14.72 18.66 -7.84
N LYS A 46 15.98 19.08 -7.75
CA LYS A 46 17.01 18.37 -6.96
C LYS A 46 17.12 19.04 -5.61
N SER A 47 17.04 18.23 -4.56
CA SER A 47 17.30 18.70 -3.20
C SER A 47 18.77 19.16 -3.08
N VAL A 48 18.96 20.24 -2.35
CA VAL A 48 20.28 20.74 -1.94
C VAL A 48 20.54 20.47 -0.45
N LEU A 49 19.67 19.73 0.21
CA LEU A 49 19.86 19.33 1.60
C LEU A 49 21.10 18.44 1.73
N GLN A 50 21.83 18.67 2.82
CA GLN A 50 22.97 17.85 3.24
C GLN A 50 22.52 17.06 4.47
N VAL A 51 21.90 15.90 4.25
CA VAL A 51 21.37 15.02 5.31
C VAL A 51 22.15 13.71 5.34
N HIS A 52 22.11 13.04 6.50
CA HIS A 52 22.69 11.70 6.63
C HIS A 52 21.98 10.71 5.72
N GLU A 53 22.72 9.78 5.15
CA GLU A 53 22.19 8.73 4.28
C GLU A 53 22.73 7.36 4.71
N SER A 54 21.84 6.56 5.33
CA SER A 54 22.15 5.20 5.73
C SER A 54 22.14 4.26 4.52
N GLN A 55 23.12 3.37 4.46
CA GLN A 55 23.17 2.31 3.46
C GLN A 55 22.60 1.03 4.06
N MET A 56 21.48 0.56 3.50
CA MET A 56 20.77 -0.63 3.98
C MET A 56 20.94 -1.77 2.99
N GLU A 57 21.80 -2.73 3.29
CA GLU A 57 22.02 -3.88 2.42
C GLU A 57 21.01 -5.00 2.67
N GLN A 58 20.62 -5.21 3.92
CA GLN A 58 19.65 -6.22 4.35
C GLN A 58 18.93 -5.76 5.63
N SER A 59 17.81 -6.41 5.96
CA SER A 59 17.10 -6.15 7.22
C SER A 59 17.92 -6.58 8.43
N LYS A 60 17.79 -5.83 9.51
CA LYS A 60 18.46 -6.11 10.80
C LYS A 60 18.08 -7.47 11.41
N PHE A 61 16.86 -7.92 11.17
CA PHE A 61 16.33 -9.20 11.63
C PHE A 61 15.66 -9.96 10.49
N PRO A 62 15.61 -11.31 10.54
CA PRO A 62 14.84 -12.07 9.56
C PRO A 62 13.40 -11.57 9.47
N LEU A 63 12.84 -11.52 8.27
CA LEU A 63 11.49 -11.02 8.03
C LEU A 63 10.64 -11.99 7.20
N ILE A 64 9.32 -11.85 7.33
CA ILE A 64 8.32 -12.42 6.43
C ILE A 64 7.71 -11.24 5.67
N ASP A 65 7.82 -11.25 4.34
CA ASP A 65 7.03 -10.34 3.52
C ASP A 65 5.63 -10.91 3.37
N PHE A 66 4.69 -10.37 4.15
CA PHE A 66 3.32 -10.87 4.23
C PHE A 66 2.47 -10.52 2.99
N HIS A 67 2.94 -9.64 2.13
CA HIS A 67 2.14 -9.16 1.01
C HIS A 67 2.96 -9.04 -0.25
N THR A 68 2.91 -10.09 -1.09
CA THR A 68 3.53 -10.11 -2.41
C THR A 68 2.59 -10.72 -3.44
N HIS A 69 2.76 -10.32 -4.69
CA HIS A 69 2.00 -10.82 -5.84
C HIS A 69 2.94 -11.59 -6.78
N ILE A 70 3.02 -12.92 -6.59
CA ILE A 70 3.90 -13.78 -7.41
C ILE A 70 3.17 -14.30 -8.67
N SER A 71 1.84 -14.26 -8.65
CA SER A 71 1.01 -14.68 -9.79
C SER A 71 -0.30 -13.91 -9.82
N PHE A 72 -0.89 -13.82 -11.00
CA PHE A 72 -2.25 -13.31 -11.20
C PHE A 72 -3.08 -14.27 -12.05
N SER A 73 -4.40 -14.08 -12.08
CA SER A 73 -5.27 -14.84 -12.98
C SER A 73 -4.86 -14.64 -14.44
N ALA A 74 -4.82 -15.72 -15.21
CA ALA A 74 -4.54 -15.66 -16.64
C ALA A 74 -5.67 -14.98 -17.43
N LYS A 75 -6.86 -14.80 -16.81
CA LYS A 75 -8.00 -14.12 -17.40
C LYS A 75 -8.75 -13.31 -16.37
N SER A 76 -8.86 -12.01 -16.60
CA SER A 76 -9.72 -11.11 -15.84
C SER A 76 -10.56 -10.26 -16.80
N GLU A 77 -11.72 -9.81 -16.34
CA GLU A 77 -12.62 -8.93 -17.08
C GLU A 77 -13.25 -7.94 -16.10
N HIS A 78 -13.12 -6.65 -16.40
CA HIS A 78 -13.62 -5.56 -15.53
C HIS A 78 -13.21 -5.72 -14.06
N GLY A 79 -11.95 -6.08 -13.79
CA GLY A 79 -11.41 -6.27 -12.45
C GLY A 79 -11.89 -7.54 -11.72
N VAL A 80 -12.58 -8.45 -12.40
CA VAL A 80 -13.03 -9.74 -11.86
C VAL A 80 -12.20 -10.86 -12.48
N GLU A 81 -11.54 -11.66 -11.66
CA GLU A 81 -10.84 -12.87 -12.11
C GLU A 81 -11.85 -13.96 -12.50
N LEU A 82 -11.70 -14.51 -13.71
CA LEU A 82 -12.63 -15.46 -14.29
C LEU A 82 -12.03 -16.86 -14.54
N ALA A 83 -10.74 -17.03 -14.33
CA ALA A 83 -10.06 -18.28 -14.56
C ALA A 83 -9.16 -18.69 -13.39
N PRO A 84 -9.15 -19.98 -13.02
CA PRO A 84 -8.24 -20.50 -12.01
C PRO A 84 -6.78 -20.58 -12.49
N GLU A 85 -6.53 -20.60 -13.79
CA GLU A 85 -5.19 -20.62 -14.37
C GLU A 85 -4.40 -19.38 -13.98
N ARG A 86 -3.11 -19.58 -13.64
CA ARG A 86 -2.23 -18.49 -13.16
C ARG A 86 -1.18 -18.13 -14.20
N GLN A 87 -0.93 -16.84 -14.32
CA GLN A 87 0.27 -16.28 -14.92
C GLN A 87 1.27 -16.01 -13.81
N TYR A 88 2.39 -16.72 -13.81
CA TYR A 88 3.47 -16.53 -12.84
C TYR A 88 4.39 -15.41 -13.29
N LEU A 89 4.76 -14.53 -12.34
CA LEU A 89 5.57 -13.34 -12.60
C LEU A 89 7.04 -13.52 -12.25
N GLY A 90 7.38 -14.47 -11.39
CA GLY A 90 8.76 -14.77 -11.01
C GLY A 90 9.00 -16.25 -10.81
N THR A 91 10.21 -16.70 -11.07
CA THR A 91 10.62 -18.07 -10.74
C THR A 91 11.03 -18.18 -9.27
N PRO A 92 10.90 -19.37 -8.64
CA PRO A 92 11.40 -19.55 -7.27
C PRO A 92 12.87 -19.15 -7.10
N GLU A 93 13.72 -19.42 -8.09
CA GLU A 93 15.15 -19.11 -8.07
C GLU A 93 15.42 -17.60 -8.03
N GLU A 94 14.70 -16.82 -8.84
CA GLU A 94 14.78 -15.36 -8.86
C GLU A 94 14.36 -14.77 -7.50
N LEU A 95 13.23 -15.26 -6.95
CA LEU A 95 12.71 -14.80 -5.68
C LEU A 95 13.67 -15.14 -4.52
N LEU A 96 14.12 -16.40 -4.45
CA LEU A 96 15.04 -16.86 -3.42
C LEU A 96 16.35 -16.09 -3.43
N ALA A 97 16.87 -15.74 -4.61
CA ALA A 97 18.10 -14.96 -4.72
C ALA A 97 18.01 -13.57 -4.05
N VAL A 98 16.88 -12.88 -4.18
CA VAL A 98 16.61 -11.61 -3.49
C VAL A 98 16.38 -11.85 -2.00
N MET A 99 15.60 -12.89 -1.66
CA MET A 99 15.30 -13.25 -0.27
C MET A 99 16.57 -13.49 0.54
N GLU A 100 17.55 -14.22 -0.01
CA GLU A 100 18.84 -14.47 0.67
C GLU A 100 19.61 -13.16 0.90
N ARG A 101 19.73 -12.31 -0.11
CA ARG A 101 20.46 -11.04 0.01
C ARG A 101 19.81 -10.08 0.99
N LYS A 102 18.48 -10.14 1.14
CA LYS A 102 17.70 -9.17 1.94
C LYS A 102 17.26 -9.69 3.31
N ASN A 103 17.74 -10.89 3.71
CA ASN A 103 17.38 -11.56 4.97
C ASN A 103 15.86 -11.82 5.08
N ILE A 104 15.21 -12.13 3.93
CA ILE A 104 13.79 -12.48 3.87
C ILE A 104 13.64 -13.98 4.13
N ARG A 105 13.07 -14.33 5.28
CA ARG A 105 12.87 -15.72 5.66
C ARG A 105 11.79 -16.39 4.84
N ALA A 106 10.67 -15.68 4.59
CA ALA A 106 9.57 -16.19 3.80
C ALA A 106 8.81 -15.06 3.10
N MET A 107 8.10 -15.42 2.03
CA MET A 107 7.17 -14.55 1.31
C MET A 107 5.78 -15.16 1.29
N VAL A 108 4.75 -14.32 1.42
CA VAL A 108 3.37 -14.72 1.24
C VAL A 108 2.90 -14.32 -0.16
N ASN A 109 2.63 -15.30 -1.02
CA ASN A 109 1.93 -15.08 -2.28
C ASN A 109 0.45 -14.90 -2.00
N VAL A 110 -0.03 -13.68 -1.94
CA VAL A 110 -1.44 -13.40 -1.63
C VAL A 110 -2.38 -13.68 -2.82
N THR A 111 -1.88 -13.78 -4.03
CA THR A 111 -2.66 -14.04 -5.26
C THR A 111 -2.38 -15.42 -5.84
N GLY A 112 -2.62 -16.46 -5.03
CA GLY A 112 -2.42 -17.86 -5.43
C GLY A 112 -3.56 -18.46 -6.25
N GLY A 113 -4.69 -17.77 -6.34
CA GLY A 113 -5.88 -18.24 -7.05
C GLY A 113 -6.71 -19.26 -6.28
N TYR A 114 -7.45 -20.06 -7.01
CA TYR A 114 -8.37 -21.08 -6.47
C TYR A 114 -8.28 -22.37 -7.30
N ASP A 115 -8.85 -23.45 -6.79
CA ASP A 115 -8.89 -24.78 -7.44
C ASP A 115 -7.52 -25.23 -7.97
N LYS A 116 -7.44 -25.60 -9.23
CA LYS A 116 -6.19 -26.09 -9.87
C LYS A 116 -5.07 -25.04 -9.87
N GLY A 117 -5.41 -23.76 -9.99
CA GLY A 117 -4.41 -22.69 -9.96
C GLY A 117 -3.74 -22.58 -8.60
N LEU A 118 -4.51 -22.69 -7.52
CA LEU A 118 -3.97 -22.76 -6.15
C LEU A 118 -3.07 -23.99 -5.96
N ALA A 119 -3.55 -25.18 -6.37
CA ALA A 119 -2.79 -26.42 -6.22
C ALA A 119 -1.44 -26.36 -6.97
N GLU A 120 -1.43 -25.73 -8.15
CA GLU A 120 -0.23 -25.51 -8.96
C GLU A 120 0.72 -24.52 -8.27
N ALA A 121 0.22 -23.38 -7.79
CA ALA A 121 1.02 -22.36 -7.08
C ALA A 121 1.65 -22.94 -5.80
N VAL A 122 0.87 -23.65 -4.97
CA VAL A 122 1.37 -24.34 -3.77
C VAL A 122 2.41 -25.40 -4.14
N GLY A 123 2.20 -26.15 -5.22
CA GLY A 123 3.16 -27.13 -5.72
C GLY A 123 4.49 -26.50 -6.11
N LYS A 124 4.42 -25.42 -6.87
CA LYS A 124 5.58 -24.69 -7.42
C LYS A 124 6.42 -23.97 -6.37
N TYR A 125 5.77 -23.34 -5.39
CA TYR A 125 6.46 -22.49 -4.42
C TYR A 125 6.54 -23.16 -3.04
N ASP A 126 5.40 -23.46 -2.39
CA ASP A 126 5.35 -23.87 -0.98
C ASP A 126 5.94 -25.25 -0.76
N ARG A 127 5.52 -26.25 -1.57
CA ARG A 127 5.99 -27.64 -1.43
C ARG A 127 7.39 -27.84 -1.98
N ALA A 128 7.77 -27.14 -3.04
CA ALA A 128 9.11 -27.21 -3.62
C ALA A 128 10.16 -26.53 -2.73
N HIS A 129 9.76 -25.50 -1.94
CA HIS A 129 10.65 -24.73 -1.08
C HIS A 129 10.05 -24.54 0.32
N PRO A 130 9.98 -25.60 1.14
CA PRO A 130 9.30 -25.59 2.44
C PRO A 130 9.78 -24.48 3.37
N GLY A 131 8.83 -23.70 3.90
CA GLY A 131 9.11 -22.60 4.81
C GLY A 131 9.66 -21.35 4.19
N ARG A 132 9.69 -21.25 2.84
CA ARG A 132 10.12 -20.06 2.12
C ARG A 132 8.93 -19.32 1.48
N PHE A 133 7.87 -20.02 1.13
CA PHE A 133 6.67 -19.45 0.55
C PHE A 133 5.41 -19.96 1.28
N TYR A 134 4.40 -19.11 1.33
CA TYR A 134 3.08 -19.40 1.86
C TYR A 134 2.04 -18.81 0.90
N THR A 135 1.22 -19.65 0.29
CA THR A 135 0.26 -19.21 -0.73
C THR A 135 -1.14 -19.07 -0.13
N PHE A 136 -1.80 -17.95 -0.42
CA PHE A 136 -3.19 -17.68 -0.09
C PHE A 136 -4.10 -18.09 -1.24
N THR A 137 -5.31 -18.55 -0.90
CA THR A 137 -6.38 -18.74 -1.89
C THR A 137 -7.15 -17.46 -2.14
N GLU A 138 -7.94 -17.45 -3.21
CA GLU A 138 -8.85 -16.36 -3.60
C GLU A 138 -10.25 -16.91 -3.78
N PRO A 139 -11.34 -16.12 -3.62
CA PRO A 139 -12.69 -16.61 -3.91
C PRO A 139 -12.90 -16.77 -5.41
N SER A 140 -13.65 -17.80 -5.80
CA SER A 140 -14.14 -17.93 -7.18
C SER A 140 -15.49 -17.24 -7.32
N TYR A 141 -15.62 -16.29 -8.23
CA TYR A 141 -16.87 -15.58 -8.50
C TYR A 141 -17.66 -16.20 -9.67
N SER A 142 -17.12 -17.22 -10.35
CA SER A 142 -17.74 -17.81 -11.55
C SER A 142 -19.17 -18.35 -11.32
N ARG A 143 -19.44 -18.83 -10.10
CA ARG A 143 -20.74 -19.36 -9.68
C ARG A 143 -21.56 -18.39 -8.83
N PHE A 144 -21.21 -17.13 -8.75
CA PHE A 144 -21.81 -16.14 -7.84
C PHE A 144 -23.34 -16.02 -7.97
N LYS A 145 -23.91 -16.27 -9.13
CA LYS A 145 -25.36 -16.24 -9.38
C LYS A 145 -26.14 -17.45 -8.86
N GLU A 146 -25.45 -18.52 -8.49
CA GLU A 146 -26.10 -19.76 -8.08
C GLU A 146 -26.57 -19.65 -6.64
N ALA A 147 -27.76 -20.20 -6.37
CA ALA A 147 -28.39 -20.10 -5.03
C ALA A 147 -27.57 -20.79 -3.93
N ASP A 148 -26.78 -21.80 -4.29
CA ASP A 148 -25.90 -22.54 -3.37
C ASP A 148 -24.50 -21.92 -3.24
N TYR A 149 -24.20 -20.82 -3.92
CA TYR A 149 -22.89 -20.16 -3.91
C TYR A 149 -22.30 -19.97 -2.50
N PRO A 150 -23.05 -19.49 -1.49
CA PRO A 150 -22.53 -19.34 -0.13
C PRO A 150 -21.93 -20.63 0.44
N LYS A 151 -22.63 -21.75 0.22
CA LYS A 151 -22.19 -23.08 0.67
C LYS A 151 -20.99 -23.57 -0.13
N VAL A 152 -21.06 -23.43 -1.45
CA VAL A 152 -19.97 -23.84 -2.37
C VAL A 152 -18.70 -23.08 -2.07
N GLN A 153 -18.79 -21.77 -1.82
CA GLN A 153 -17.62 -20.97 -1.52
C GLN A 153 -17.01 -21.32 -0.15
N ALA A 154 -17.81 -21.63 0.86
CA ALA A 154 -17.30 -22.13 2.13
C ALA A 154 -16.59 -23.48 2.00
N GLN A 155 -17.16 -24.41 1.21
CA GLN A 155 -16.52 -25.69 0.91
C GLN A 155 -15.21 -25.52 0.10
N ALA A 156 -15.15 -24.51 -0.78
CA ALA A 156 -13.93 -24.18 -1.50
C ALA A 156 -12.80 -23.71 -0.57
N ILE A 157 -13.13 -23.01 0.53
CA ILE A 157 -12.14 -22.65 1.56
C ILE A 157 -11.61 -23.89 2.29
N ASP A 158 -12.49 -24.84 2.67
CA ASP A 158 -12.06 -26.11 3.27
C ASP A 158 -11.13 -26.88 2.32
N GLN A 159 -11.49 -26.98 1.05
CA GLN A 159 -10.64 -27.64 0.06
C GLN A 159 -9.31 -26.93 -0.14
N ALA A 160 -9.32 -25.60 -0.26
CA ALA A 160 -8.10 -24.80 -0.40
C ALA A 160 -7.13 -25.01 0.78
N HIS A 161 -7.66 -25.10 2.02
CA HIS A 161 -6.86 -25.44 3.19
C HIS A 161 -6.20 -26.81 3.08
N HIS A 162 -6.95 -27.84 2.65
CA HIS A 162 -6.40 -29.18 2.36
C HIS A 162 -5.34 -29.17 1.26
N ASP A 163 -5.50 -28.32 0.26
CA ASP A 163 -4.55 -28.16 -0.84
C ASP A 163 -3.28 -27.41 -0.43
N GLY A 164 -3.28 -26.78 0.75
CA GLY A 164 -2.11 -26.15 1.35
C GLY A 164 -2.18 -24.62 1.43
N ALA A 165 -3.34 -24.00 1.15
CA ALA A 165 -3.53 -22.57 1.35
C ALA A 165 -3.30 -22.17 2.81
N ARG A 166 -2.65 -21.03 3.03
CA ARG A 166 -2.31 -20.47 4.34
C ARG A 166 -3.12 -19.24 4.73
N GLY A 167 -4.09 -18.86 3.90
CA GLY A 167 -4.99 -17.74 4.12
C GLY A 167 -5.90 -17.52 2.92
N LEU A 168 -6.79 -16.55 3.05
CA LEU A 168 -7.68 -16.06 1.99
C LEU A 168 -7.32 -14.63 1.61
N LYS A 169 -7.19 -14.33 0.33
CA LYS A 169 -7.08 -12.97 -0.19
C LYS A 169 -8.40 -12.50 -0.76
N ILE A 170 -8.80 -11.33 -0.36
CA ILE A 170 -9.86 -10.56 -1.01
C ILE A 170 -9.22 -9.38 -1.72
N LEU A 171 -9.35 -9.35 -3.03
CA LEU A 171 -9.00 -8.21 -3.86
C LEU A 171 -10.14 -7.18 -3.84
N LYS A 172 -9.86 -5.95 -4.25
CA LYS A 172 -10.88 -4.90 -4.44
C LYS A 172 -11.97 -5.25 -5.47
N THR A 173 -11.84 -6.40 -6.14
CA THR A 173 -12.92 -7.02 -6.91
C THR A 173 -14.22 -7.02 -6.12
N LEU A 174 -14.19 -7.48 -4.86
CA LEU A 174 -15.33 -7.40 -3.97
C LEU A 174 -15.47 -5.98 -3.40
N GLY A 175 -16.54 -5.32 -3.77
CA GLY A 175 -16.87 -3.96 -3.36
C GLY A 175 -16.66 -2.89 -4.42
N LEU A 176 -15.77 -3.12 -5.43
CA LEU A 176 -15.51 -2.15 -6.49
C LEU A 176 -15.84 -2.66 -7.90
N TYR A 177 -15.78 -3.99 -8.15
CA TYR A 177 -15.94 -4.51 -9.51
C TYR A 177 -16.97 -5.62 -9.64
N LEU A 178 -17.11 -6.50 -8.63
CA LEU A 178 -18.08 -7.60 -8.68
C LEU A 178 -19.50 -7.05 -8.71
N ARG A 179 -20.28 -7.53 -9.67
CA ARG A 179 -21.69 -7.16 -9.86
C ARG A 179 -22.60 -8.37 -9.81
N GLU A 180 -23.91 -8.16 -9.64
CA GLU A 180 -24.91 -9.23 -9.53
C GLU A 180 -24.87 -10.21 -10.70
N SER A 181 -24.46 -9.77 -11.89
CA SER A 181 -24.22 -10.65 -13.05
C SER A 181 -22.72 -10.84 -13.33
N ILE A 182 -21.88 -10.83 -12.27
CA ILE A 182 -20.42 -10.98 -12.26
C ILE A 182 -19.75 -9.70 -12.77
N THR A 183 -19.90 -9.32 -14.05
CA THR A 183 -19.31 -8.13 -14.66
C THR A 183 -20.34 -7.04 -14.99
N SER A 184 -21.63 -7.25 -14.69
CA SER A 184 -22.71 -6.31 -15.00
C SER A 184 -23.81 -6.29 -13.94
N GLY A 185 -24.66 -5.26 -13.96
CA GLY A 185 -25.72 -5.08 -12.96
C GLY A 185 -25.28 -4.26 -11.75
N THR A 186 -26.00 -4.36 -10.65
CA THR A 186 -25.72 -3.65 -9.40
C THR A 186 -24.42 -4.15 -8.76
N LEU A 187 -23.65 -3.24 -8.18
CA LEU A 187 -22.40 -3.56 -7.48
C LEU A 187 -22.68 -4.38 -6.22
N VAL A 188 -21.91 -5.44 -5.99
CA VAL A 188 -21.99 -6.30 -4.82
C VAL A 188 -21.19 -5.72 -3.68
N LYS A 189 -21.82 -5.57 -2.51
CA LYS A 189 -21.17 -4.99 -1.34
C LYS A 189 -20.22 -5.98 -0.67
N ILE A 190 -19.19 -5.46 -0.01
CA ILE A 190 -18.24 -6.27 0.77
C ILE A 190 -18.93 -7.05 1.88
N ASP A 191 -19.93 -6.45 2.52
CA ASP A 191 -20.69 -7.01 3.63
C ASP A 191 -21.96 -7.76 3.20
N ASP A 192 -22.05 -8.17 1.93
CA ASP A 192 -23.11 -9.03 1.44
C ASP A 192 -23.09 -10.38 2.18
N SER A 193 -24.23 -10.77 2.72
CA SER A 193 -24.35 -11.97 3.54
C SER A 193 -24.08 -13.28 2.81
N ARG A 194 -24.07 -13.27 1.47
CA ARG A 194 -23.68 -14.45 0.68
C ARG A 194 -22.23 -14.88 0.94
N PHE A 195 -21.38 -13.98 1.44
CA PHE A 195 -20.00 -14.29 1.81
C PHE A 195 -19.82 -14.70 3.27
N ASP A 196 -20.85 -14.56 4.14
CA ASP A 196 -20.73 -14.88 5.57
C ASP A 196 -20.21 -16.32 5.83
N PRO A 197 -20.69 -17.37 5.12
CA PRO A 197 -20.15 -18.72 5.30
C PRO A 197 -18.68 -18.88 4.93
N MET A 198 -18.17 -18.09 3.98
CA MET A 198 -16.75 -18.07 3.60
C MET A 198 -15.90 -17.48 4.73
N TRP A 199 -16.34 -16.36 5.32
CA TRP A 199 -15.66 -15.76 6.47
C TRP A 199 -15.64 -16.70 7.67
N ASP A 200 -16.75 -17.37 7.96
CA ASP A 200 -16.84 -18.33 9.06
C ASP A 200 -15.95 -19.55 8.85
N ALA A 201 -15.84 -20.07 7.62
CA ALA A 201 -14.94 -21.17 7.28
C ALA A 201 -13.48 -20.78 7.55
N CYS A 202 -13.05 -19.58 7.16
CA CYS A 202 -11.72 -19.06 7.49
C CYS A 202 -11.47 -19.03 9.01
N GLY A 203 -12.46 -18.55 9.80
CA GLY A 203 -12.35 -18.51 11.25
C GLY A 203 -12.28 -19.88 11.91
N GLN A 204 -13.00 -20.88 11.39
CA GLN A 204 -12.98 -22.26 11.86
C GLN A 204 -11.65 -22.97 11.58
N LEU A 205 -11.02 -22.65 10.45
CA LEU A 205 -9.73 -23.21 10.02
C LEU A 205 -8.53 -22.41 10.51
N ASN A 206 -8.75 -21.30 11.23
CA ASN A 206 -7.73 -20.32 11.61
C ASN A 206 -6.94 -19.78 10.41
N LEU A 207 -7.57 -19.63 9.25
CA LEU A 207 -6.98 -19.01 8.08
C LEU A 207 -7.15 -17.49 8.15
N PRO A 208 -6.07 -16.71 8.13
CA PRO A 208 -6.17 -15.26 8.07
C PRO A 208 -6.77 -14.80 6.75
N VAL A 209 -7.55 -13.72 6.80
CA VAL A 209 -8.14 -13.08 5.63
C VAL A 209 -7.39 -11.77 5.34
N ALA A 210 -6.62 -11.73 4.28
CA ALA A 210 -5.98 -10.52 3.76
C ALA A 210 -6.98 -9.76 2.87
N ILE A 211 -7.50 -8.61 3.34
CA ILE A 211 -8.61 -7.92 2.69
C ILE A 211 -8.20 -6.53 2.19
N HIS A 212 -8.29 -6.35 0.86
CA HIS A 212 -8.08 -5.08 0.15
C HIS A 212 -9.42 -4.59 -0.40
N VAL A 213 -9.95 -3.51 0.14
CA VAL A 213 -11.30 -3.02 -0.19
C VAL A 213 -11.32 -1.63 -0.80
N SER A 214 -10.27 -0.85 -0.63
CA SER A 214 -10.22 0.54 -1.05
C SER A 214 -8.78 0.98 -1.35
N ASP A 215 -8.64 2.13 -1.99
CA ASP A 215 -7.38 2.79 -2.32
C ASP A 215 -7.26 4.14 -1.58
N PRO A 216 -6.12 4.85 -1.68
CA PRO A 216 -5.96 6.17 -1.09
C PRO A 216 -7.09 7.13 -1.45
N ILE A 217 -7.45 8.03 -0.54
CA ILE A 217 -8.58 8.94 -0.70
C ILE A 217 -8.52 9.77 -2.00
N ALA A 218 -7.32 10.05 -2.49
CA ALA A 218 -7.10 10.77 -3.74
C ALA A 218 -7.68 10.04 -4.97
N PHE A 219 -7.85 8.72 -4.92
CA PHE A 219 -8.46 7.93 -6.00
C PHE A 219 -9.97 8.14 -6.12
N PHE A 220 -10.59 8.69 -5.07
CA PHE A 220 -12.03 8.98 -5.00
C PHE A 220 -12.36 10.47 -5.22
N THR A 221 -11.35 11.30 -5.51
CA THR A 221 -11.50 12.73 -5.76
C THR A 221 -11.17 13.06 -7.21
N PRO A 222 -11.60 14.24 -7.75
CA PRO A 222 -11.26 14.62 -9.12
C PRO A 222 -9.75 14.55 -9.38
N THR A 223 -9.37 14.02 -10.54
CA THR A 223 -7.97 14.05 -11.01
C THR A 223 -7.68 15.42 -11.59
N ASP A 224 -7.46 16.41 -10.73
CA ASP A 224 -7.20 17.79 -11.10
C ASP A 224 -5.94 18.35 -10.37
N ARG A 225 -5.68 19.65 -10.53
CA ARG A 225 -4.51 20.32 -9.93
C ARG A 225 -4.43 20.29 -8.40
N PHE A 226 -5.47 19.86 -7.72
CA PHE A 226 -5.54 19.74 -6.26
C PHE A 226 -5.35 18.32 -5.77
N ASN A 227 -5.37 17.33 -6.68
CA ASN A 227 -5.16 15.93 -6.35
C ASN A 227 -3.67 15.66 -6.13
N GLU A 228 -3.30 15.20 -4.93
CA GLU A 228 -1.89 14.95 -4.61
C GLU A 228 -1.27 13.80 -5.40
N ARG A 229 -2.11 12.92 -5.99
CA ARG A 229 -1.70 11.80 -6.84
C ARG A 229 -2.03 12.02 -8.31
N TYR A 230 -2.05 13.29 -8.73
CA TYR A 230 -2.40 13.66 -10.10
C TYR A 230 -1.59 12.92 -11.16
N GLU A 231 -0.25 12.81 -10.99
CA GLU A 231 0.60 12.16 -12.01
C GLU A 231 0.32 10.66 -12.07
N GLU A 232 0.14 9.99 -10.94
CA GLU A 232 -0.21 8.57 -10.86
C GLU A 232 -1.57 8.29 -11.56
N LEU A 233 -2.60 9.04 -11.19
CA LEU A 233 -3.94 8.87 -11.75
C LEU A 233 -4.04 9.34 -13.21
N ASN A 234 -3.22 10.27 -13.65
CA ASN A 234 -3.15 10.67 -15.06
C ASN A 234 -2.49 9.60 -15.93
N ASN A 235 -1.53 8.85 -15.37
CA ASN A 235 -0.89 7.71 -16.04
C ASN A 235 -1.77 6.45 -15.99
N HIS A 236 -2.61 6.32 -14.97
CA HIS A 236 -3.52 5.19 -14.75
C HIS A 236 -4.96 5.69 -14.51
N PRO A 237 -5.64 6.23 -15.54
CA PRO A 237 -6.97 6.82 -15.38
C PRO A 237 -8.05 5.79 -14.97
N ASP A 238 -7.82 4.51 -15.24
CA ASP A 238 -8.65 3.38 -14.82
C ASP A 238 -8.58 3.09 -13.31
N TRP A 239 -7.63 3.71 -12.58
CA TRP A 239 -7.54 3.60 -11.12
C TRP A 239 -8.41 4.64 -10.41
N SER A 240 -8.95 5.63 -11.12
CA SER A 240 -9.84 6.63 -10.52
C SER A 240 -11.22 6.06 -10.27
N PHE A 241 -11.72 6.21 -9.05
CA PHE A 241 -13.09 5.87 -8.64
C PHE A 241 -13.98 7.11 -8.55
N HIS A 242 -13.49 8.27 -8.98
CA HIS A 242 -14.26 9.51 -8.96
C HIS A 242 -15.26 9.57 -10.12
N GLY A 243 -16.51 9.93 -9.82
CA GLY A 243 -17.56 10.18 -10.83
C GLY A 243 -18.15 8.92 -11.48
N GLY A 244 -17.76 7.72 -11.02
CA GLY A 244 -18.34 6.45 -11.45
C GLY A 244 -19.42 5.93 -10.50
N ASP A 245 -19.93 4.73 -10.78
CA ASP A 245 -20.82 3.97 -9.90
C ASP A 245 -19.99 3.19 -8.85
N PHE A 246 -19.23 3.94 -8.05
CA PHE A 246 -18.38 3.39 -7.00
C PHE A 246 -18.77 3.95 -5.63
N PRO A 247 -18.70 3.12 -4.56
CA PRO A 247 -18.82 3.60 -3.19
C PRO A 247 -17.67 4.54 -2.84
N SER A 248 -17.88 5.41 -1.87
CA SER A 248 -16.79 6.20 -1.28
C SER A 248 -15.83 5.34 -0.47
N ASN A 249 -14.62 5.85 -0.22
CA ASN A 249 -13.66 5.20 0.68
C ASN A 249 -14.29 4.86 2.05
N ASP A 250 -15.02 5.81 2.64
CA ASP A 250 -15.67 5.61 3.95
C ASP A 250 -16.72 4.50 3.92
N GLU A 251 -17.53 4.38 2.85
CA GLU A 251 -18.51 3.31 2.70
C GLU A 251 -17.86 1.94 2.58
N LEU A 252 -16.74 1.83 1.84
CA LEU A 252 -15.97 0.59 1.69
C LEU A 252 -15.36 0.16 3.04
N ILE A 253 -14.73 1.09 3.76
CA ILE A 253 -14.18 0.82 5.09
C ILE A 253 -15.29 0.42 6.08
N ALA A 254 -16.41 1.12 6.07
CA ALA A 254 -17.55 0.80 6.92
C ALA A 254 -18.13 -0.60 6.62
N ALA A 255 -18.21 -0.99 5.33
CA ALA A 255 -18.66 -2.33 4.93
C ALA A 255 -17.70 -3.43 5.43
N ARG A 256 -16.37 -3.25 5.22
CA ARG A 256 -15.34 -4.13 5.79
C ARG A 256 -15.47 -4.26 7.32
N ASN A 257 -15.65 -3.16 8.01
CA ASN A 257 -15.77 -3.14 9.47
C ASN A 257 -17.01 -3.89 9.95
N ARG A 258 -18.14 -3.88 9.21
CA ARG A 258 -19.32 -4.69 9.52
C ARG A 258 -19.04 -6.20 9.36
N VAL A 259 -18.24 -6.60 8.37
CA VAL A 259 -17.77 -8.00 8.24
C VAL A 259 -16.93 -8.39 9.45
N MET A 260 -15.95 -7.60 9.83
CA MET A 260 -15.10 -7.90 11.01
C MET A 260 -15.90 -8.03 12.30
N ALA A 261 -16.93 -7.18 12.47
CA ALA A 261 -17.82 -7.22 13.63
C ALA A 261 -18.69 -8.50 13.66
N ARG A 262 -19.17 -8.98 12.49
CA ARG A 262 -19.99 -10.20 12.40
C ARG A 262 -19.19 -11.48 12.58
N HIS A 263 -17.88 -11.45 12.24
CA HIS A 263 -17.02 -12.64 12.23
C HIS A 263 -15.84 -12.49 13.22
N PRO A 264 -16.08 -12.39 14.54
CA PRO A 264 -15.03 -12.10 15.53
C PRO A 264 -14.00 -13.23 15.72
N LYS A 265 -14.29 -14.44 15.22
CA LYS A 265 -13.36 -15.57 15.24
C LYS A 265 -12.38 -15.57 14.07
N THR A 266 -12.67 -14.83 13.01
CA THR A 266 -11.84 -14.72 11.81
C THR A 266 -10.85 -13.60 12.00
N GLN A 267 -9.55 -13.88 11.76
CA GLN A 267 -8.50 -12.89 11.81
C GLN A 267 -8.42 -12.17 10.46
N PHE A 268 -8.54 -10.85 10.46
CA PHE A 268 -8.48 -10.04 9.25
C PHE A 268 -7.21 -9.20 9.21
N VAL A 269 -6.49 -9.24 8.11
CA VAL A 269 -5.44 -8.27 7.79
C VAL A 269 -6.04 -7.24 6.86
N ALA A 270 -6.38 -6.07 7.38
CA ALA A 270 -6.82 -4.93 6.59
C ALA A 270 -5.59 -4.33 5.91
N LEU A 271 -5.41 -4.67 4.64
CA LEU A 271 -4.21 -4.37 3.88
C LEU A 271 -3.99 -2.87 3.71
N HIS A 272 -2.75 -2.49 3.37
CA HIS A 272 -2.37 -1.11 3.06
C HIS A 272 -2.71 -0.13 4.20
N VAL A 273 -2.33 -0.49 5.44
CA VAL A 273 -2.65 0.29 6.65
C VAL A 273 -4.16 0.50 6.78
N GLY A 274 -4.93 -0.59 6.60
CA GLY A 274 -6.38 -0.55 6.67
C GLY A 274 -7.04 0.25 5.55
N ASN A 275 -6.37 0.42 4.41
CA ASN A 275 -6.77 1.24 3.25
C ASN A 275 -6.99 2.74 3.59
N PHE A 276 -6.36 3.25 4.66
CA PHE A 276 -6.50 4.65 5.05
C PHE A 276 -5.22 5.19 5.74
N ALA A 277 -4.06 4.96 5.13
CA ALA A 277 -2.76 5.39 5.66
C ALA A 277 -2.66 6.92 5.87
N GLU A 278 -3.47 7.70 5.16
CA GLU A 278 -3.57 9.15 5.29
C GLU A 278 -4.26 9.58 6.59
N ASN A 279 -4.99 8.67 7.25
CA ASN A 279 -5.72 8.94 8.48
C ASN A 279 -5.46 7.85 9.55
N LEU A 280 -4.27 7.88 10.15
CA LEU A 280 -3.87 6.91 11.19
C LEU A 280 -4.74 6.97 12.45
N GLN A 281 -5.48 8.07 12.68
CA GLN A 281 -6.44 8.13 13.77
C GLN A 281 -7.62 7.18 13.50
N ASN A 282 -8.21 7.21 12.30
CA ASN A 282 -9.29 6.29 11.91
C ASN A 282 -8.83 4.83 11.97
N VAL A 283 -7.63 4.54 11.48
CA VAL A 283 -7.05 3.17 11.54
C VAL A 283 -6.87 2.73 13.00
N SER A 284 -6.41 3.64 13.88
CA SER A 284 -6.26 3.38 15.32
C SER A 284 -7.59 3.06 15.99
N GLU A 285 -8.63 3.84 15.71
CA GLU A 285 -9.98 3.62 16.23
C GLU A 285 -10.54 2.25 15.80
N ASN A 286 -10.27 1.83 14.55
CA ASN A 286 -10.66 0.52 14.05
C ASN A 286 -9.86 -0.61 14.73
N LEU A 287 -8.56 -0.46 14.91
CA LEU A 287 -7.73 -1.43 15.65
C LEU A 287 -8.14 -1.54 17.13
N ASP A 288 -8.52 -0.45 17.78
CA ASP A 288 -9.03 -0.47 19.15
C ASP A 288 -10.40 -1.16 19.24
N ARG A 289 -11.25 -0.99 18.23
CA ARG A 289 -12.60 -1.56 18.16
C ARG A 289 -12.61 -3.05 17.79
N PHE A 290 -11.71 -3.48 16.91
CA PHE A 290 -11.71 -4.84 16.35
C PHE A 290 -10.45 -5.60 16.79
N PRO A 291 -10.52 -6.45 17.85
CA PRO A 291 -9.36 -7.22 18.30
C PRO A 291 -8.88 -8.26 17.28
N ASN A 292 -9.72 -8.64 16.33
CA ASN A 292 -9.42 -9.55 15.21
C ASN A 292 -8.88 -8.84 13.97
N MET A 293 -8.57 -7.53 14.05
CA MET A 293 -7.98 -6.76 12.96
C MET A 293 -6.47 -6.64 13.12
N PHE A 294 -5.74 -6.93 12.05
CA PHE A 294 -4.34 -6.61 11.81
C PHE A 294 -4.24 -5.64 10.63
N VAL A 295 -3.08 -5.03 10.43
CA VAL A 295 -2.76 -4.24 9.24
C VAL A 295 -1.38 -4.61 8.72
N ASP A 296 -1.14 -4.45 7.42
CA ASP A 296 0.20 -4.42 6.84
C ASP A 296 0.60 -3.01 6.42
N ILE A 297 1.86 -2.83 6.03
CA ILE A 297 2.39 -1.54 5.56
C ILE A 297 2.61 -1.49 4.06
N ALA A 298 2.17 -2.52 3.35
CA ALA A 298 2.40 -2.71 1.93
C ALA A 298 1.99 -1.48 1.10
N ALA A 299 2.90 -1.03 0.23
CA ALA A 299 2.74 0.12 -0.66
C ALA A 299 2.31 1.44 0.03
N ARG A 300 2.52 1.60 1.35
CA ARG A 300 2.08 2.79 2.12
C ARG A 300 3.18 3.49 2.91
N ILE A 301 4.44 3.16 2.67
CA ILE A 301 5.55 3.92 3.29
C ILE A 301 5.60 5.38 2.77
N GLY A 302 5.04 5.63 1.58
CA GLY A 302 4.88 6.98 1.04
C GLY A 302 4.01 7.89 1.91
N GLU A 303 2.93 7.38 2.52
CA GLU A 303 2.07 8.10 3.45
C GLU A 303 2.64 8.08 4.86
N LEU A 304 3.07 6.91 5.34
CA LEU A 304 3.62 6.74 6.68
C LEU A 304 4.86 7.61 6.90
N GLY A 305 5.76 7.67 5.92
CA GLY A 305 7.00 8.44 6.02
C GLY A 305 6.82 9.96 5.90
N ARG A 306 5.67 10.46 5.40
CA ARG A 306 5.31 11.88 5.44
C ARG A 306 4.82 12.34 6.82
N GLN A 307 4.48 11.40 7.70
CA GLN A 307 4.00 11.65 9.05
C GLN A 307 4.80 10.84 10.10
N PRO A 308 6.16 10.95 10.13
CA PRO A 308 7.03 10.03 10.85
C PRO A 308 6.77 9.98 12.36
N THR A 309 6.44 11.12 12.96
CA THR A 309 6.13 11.20 14.40
C THR A 309 4.84 10.44 14.75
N THR A 310 3.79 10.59 13.93
CA THR A 310 2.51 9.89 14.12
C THR A 310 2.68 8.41 13.83
N SER A 311 3.40 8.07 12.77
CA SER A 311 3.70 6.69 12.38
C SER A 311 4.47 5.97 13.47
N ARG A 312 5.53 6.55 14.05
CA ARG A 312 6.28 5.94 15.16
C ARG A 312 5.35 5.59 16.34
N LYS A 313 4.51 6.54 16.79
CA LYS A 313 3.53 6.31 17.87
C LYS A 313 2.50 5.22 17.52
N PHE A 314 2.08 5.16 16.27
CA PHE A 314 1.18 4.12 15.76
C PHE A 314 1.82 2.74 15.86
N PHE A 315 3.08 2.58 15.41
CA PHE A 315 3.83 1.34 15.53
C PHE A 315 4.09 0.94 16.99
N GLU A 316 4.43 1.88 17.85
CA GLU A 316 4.61 1.64 19.30
C GLU A 316 3.33 1.10 19.94
N LYS A 317 2.17 1.71 19.63
CA LYS A 317 0.88 1.30 20.21
C LYS A 317 0.39 -0.05 19.67
N TYR A 318 0.54 -0.28 18.37
CA TYR A 318 -0.03 -1.47 17.70
C TYR A 318 1.02 -2.47 17.25
N GLN A 319 2.19 -2.50 17.90
CA GLN A 319 3.35 -3.31 17.55
C GLN A 319 3.07 -4.82 17.40
N ASP A 320 2.02 -5.33 18.04
CA ASP A 320 1.61 -6.74 17.99
C ASP A 320 0.59 -7.04 16.87
N ARG A 321 0.19 -6.04 16.07
CA ARG A 321 -0.83 -6.16 15.02
C ARG A 321 -0.46 -5.53 13.69
N ILE A 322 0.80 -5.08 13.54
CA ILE A 322 1.34 -4.55 12.28
C ILE A 322 2.24 -5.61 11.66
N LEU A 323 2.04 -5.88 10.38
CA LEU A 323 2.81 -6.84 9.58
C LEU A 323 3.71 -6.09 8.60
N PHE A 324 4.91 -6.61 8.37
CA PHE A 324 5.73 -6.20 7.25
C PHE A 324 5.11 -6.75 5.95
N GLY A 325 5.00 -5.91 4.95
CA GLY A 325 4.54 -6.24 3.61
C GLY A 325 4.99 -5.15 2.64
N THR A 326 5.27 -5.51 1.41
CA THR A 326 5.74 -4.59 0.37
C THR A 326 4.74 -4.36 -0.75
N ASP A 327 3.82 -5.29 -0.98
CA ASP A 327 2.98 -5.37 -2.19
C ASP A 327 3.81 -5.65 -3.44
N ALA A 328 4.98 -6.28 -3.25
CA ALA A 328 5.95 -6.46 -4.31
C ALA A 328 5.45 -7.40 -5.41
N THR A 329 5.71 -6.99 -6.64
CA THR A 329 5.35 -7.71 -7.87
C THR A 329 6.62 -7.92 -8.70
N PRO A 330 7.06 -9.16 -8.97
CA PRO A 330 8.17 -9.42 -9.88
C PRO A 330 7.89 -8.84 -11.28
N HIS A 331 8.91 -8.25 -11.89
CA HIS A 331 8.81 -7.61 -13.21
C HIS A 331 7.71 -6.54 -13.34
N GLY A 332 7.29 -5.95 -12.22
CA GLY A 332 6.29 -4.88 -12.14
C GLY A 332 6.90 -3.49 -12.39
N ASP A 333 7.71 -3.32 -13.44
CA ASP A 333 8.44 -2.06 -13.71
C ASP A 333 7.53 -0.86 -13.95
N GLU A 334 6.27 -1.11 -14.33
CA GLU A 334 5.23 -0.07 -14.48
C GLU A 334 4.79 0.52 -13.12
N PHE A 335 5.08 -0.20 -12.01
CA PHE A 335 4.72 0.20 -10.65
C PHE A 335 5.97 0.25 -9.75
N PRO A 336 6.85 1.25 -9.92
CA PRO A 336 8.15 1.29 -9.25
C PRO A 336 8.09 1.21 -7.73
N GLN A 337 6.98 1.64 -7.10
CA GLN A 337 6.76 1.54 -5.65
C GLN A 337 6.47 0.11 -5.18
N GLN A 338 6.27 -0.84 -6.11
CA GLN A 338 5.94 -2.24 -5.84
C GLN A 338 6.83 -3.22 -6.61
N VAL A 339 7.83 -2.72 -7.36
CA VAL A 339 8.72 -3.61 -8.14
C VAL A 339 9.56 -4.47 -7.21
N PHE A 340 9.49 -5.80 -7.38
CA PHE A 340 10.27 -6.75 -6.59
C PHE A 340 11.75 -6.68 -6.97
N ASN A 341 12.55 -6.00 -6.17
CA ASN A 341 14.01 -5.95 -6.33
C ASN A 341 14.70 -5.56 -5.02
N ASP A 342 16.02 -5.64 -4.99
CA ASP A 342 16.84 -5.31 -3.82
C ASP A 342 16.57 -3.89 -3.31
N LYS A 343 16.44 -2.91 -4.20
CA LYS A 343 16.28 -1.49 -3.85
C LYS A 343 14.96 -1.19 -3.15
N LEU A 344 13.88 -1.87 -3.54
CA LEU A 344 12.60 -1.73 -2.85
C LEU A 344 12.74 -2.08 -1.37
N TYR A 345 13.33 -3.24 -1.06
CA TYR A 345 13.53 -3.70 0.32
C TYR A 345 14.46 -2.78 1.11
N GLU A 346 15.56 -2.30 0.51
CA GLU A 346 16.48 -1.35 1.14
C GLU A 346 15.77 -0.05 1.58
N ILE A 347 14.81 0.44 0.77
CA ILE A 347 14.01 1.62 1.10
C ILE A 347 13.09 1.33 2.30
N TYR A 348 12.45 0.16 2.35
CA TYR A 348 11.63 -0.24 3.50
C TYR A 348 12.46 -0.38 4.78
N PHE A 349 13.67 -0.96 4.69
CA PHE A 349 14.57 -1.07 5.84
C PHE A 349 15.02 0.31 6.31
N ARG A 350 15.41 1.19 5.40
CA ARG A 350 15.77 2.57 5.72
C ARG A 350 14.62 3.30 6.42
N PHE A 351 13.39 3.12 5.95
CA PHE A 351 12.20 3.71 6.57
C PHE A 351 11.98 3.20 8.01
N LEU A 352 12.09 1.89 8.25
CA LEU A 352 11.77 1.29 9.55
C LEU A 352 12.92 1.38 10.57
N GLU A 353 14.17 1.25 10.12
CA GLU A 353 15.34 1.04 10.98
C GLU A 353 16.15 2.31 11.24
N THR A 354 15.95 3.39 10.47
CA THR A 354 16.75 4.62 10.58
C THR A 354 15.90 5.84 10.92
N GLU A 355 16.56 6.94 11.27
CA GLU A 355 15.95 8.27 11.41
C GLU A 355 16.37 9.20 10.27
N ASP A 356 16.75 8.62 9.13
CA ASP A 356 17.12 9.35 7.93
C ASP A 356 16.02 10.29 7.47
N GLU A 357 16.41 11.41 6.91
CA GLU A 357 15.50 12.48 6.51
C GLU A 357 15.45 12.63 4.98
N TYR A 358 14.26 12.94 4.48
CA TYR A 358 14.05 13.45 3.12
C TYR A 358 14.59 12.55 2.00
N PHE A 359 14.20 11.27 1.98
CA PHE A 359 14.64 10.31 0.97
C PHE A 359 13.48 9.76 0.11
N ASP A 360 13.82 9.14 -1.01
CA ASP A 360 12.86 8.58 -1.95
C ASP A 360 12.18 7.32 -1.37
N TYR A 361 10.87 7.18 -1.56
CA TYR A 361 10.08 6.04 -1.10
C TYR A 361 9.94 4.91 -2.13
N ALA A 362 10.47 5.09 -3.34
CA ALA A 362 10.42 4.10 -4.41
C ALA A 362 11.74 4.12 -5.21
N PRO A 363 12.13 3.00 -5.84
CA PRO A 363 13.31 2.91 -6.69
C PRO A 363 13.05 3.52 -8.08
N ALA A 364 12.65 4.79 -8.12
CA ALA A 364 12.31 5.54 -9.32
C ALA A 364 12.90 6.95 -9.28
N LYS A 365 13.31 7.45 -10.45
CA LYS A 365 13.86 8.81 -10.60
C LYS A 365 12.83 9.89 -10.25
N ILE A 366 11.57 9.67 -10.67
CA ILE A 366 10.42 10.50 -10.33
C ILE A 366 9.57 9.65 -9.39
N PRO A 367 9.25 10.17 -8.18
CA PRO A 367 8.41 9.43 -7.24
C PRO A 367 7.03 9.13 -7.86
N PRO A 368 6.61 7.84 -7.91
CA PRO A 368 5.49 7.43 -8.76
C PRO A 368 4.12 7.85 -8.25
N GLN A 369 3.95 7.92 -6.92
CA GLN A 369 2.64 8.25 -6.31
C GLN A 369 2.44 9.77 -6.19
N GLY A 370 3.54 10.51 -5.96
CA GLY A 370 3.55 11.97 -5.84
C GLY A 370 4.95 12.46 -5.50
N ARG A 371 5.23 13.72 -5.80
CA ARG A 371 6.58 14.32 -5.73
C ARG A 371 6.99 14.71 -4.32
N TRP A 372 6.80 13.82 -3.34
CA TRP A 372 7.25 14.02 -1.96
C TRP A 372 8.43 13.11 -1.61
N ARG A 373 8.97 13.34 -0.43
CA ARG A 373 10.02 12.53 0.21
C ARG A 373 9.52 12.05 1.55
N ILE A 374 10.15 11.01 2.08
CA ILE A 374 9.79 10.41 3.34
C ILE A 374 10.93 10.51 4.37
N TYR A 375 10.60 10.18 5.60
CA TYR A 375 11.49 10.20 6.76
C TYR A 375 11.42 8.85 7.46
N GLY A 376 12.57 8.38 7.96
CA GLY A 376 12.66 7.17 8.76
C GLY A 376 11.98 7.30 10.11
N ILE A 377 11.51 6.18 10.67
CA ILE A 377 10.81 6.16 11.96
C ILE A 377 11.61 5.50 13.08
N ASN A 378 12.79 4.93 12.80
CA ASN A 378 13.75 4.39 13.76
C ASN A 378 13.09 3.53 14.86
N LEU A 379 12.49 2.44 14.46
CA LEU A 379 11.81 1.53 15.39
C LEU A 379 12.81 0.79 16.26
N SER A 380 12.44 0.57 17.54
CA SER A 380 13.24 -0.26 18.44
C SER A 380 13.34 -1.72 17.96
N ASP A 381 14.42 -2.41 18.33
CA ASP A 381 14.63 -3.80 17.97
C ASP A 381 13.48 -4.72 18.40
N THR A 382 12.83 -4.43 19.51
CA THR A 382 11.66 -5.16 20.00
C THR A 382 10.49 -5.05 19.03
N ILE A 383 10.21 -3.85 18.52
CA ILE A 383 9.13 -3.60 17.57
C ILE A 383 9.48 -4.18 16.21
N LEU A 384 10.72 -3.97 15.74
CA LEU A 384 11.19 -4.54 14.47
C LEU A 384 11.02 -6.06 14.41
N ARG A 385 11.42 -6.80 15.45
CA ARG A 385 11.24 -8.28 15.51
C ARG A 385 9.78 -8.70 15.41
N LYS A 386 8.85 -7.94 15.98
CA LYS A 386 7.42 -8.21 15.90
C LYS A 386 6.87 -7.93 14.49
N VAL A 387 7.17 -6.76 13.96
CA VAL A 387 6.70 -6.31 12.64
C VAL A 387 7.29 -7.16 11.52
N TYR A 388 8.58 -7.43 11.56
CA TYR A 388 9.28 -8.21 10.54
C TYR A 388 8.87 -9.68 10.53
N TYR A 389 8.74 -10.31 11.69
CA TYR A 389 8.58 -11.76 11.76
C TYR A 389 7.45 -12.21 12.71
N GLY A 390 7.51 -11.79 13.97
CA GLY A 390 6.72 -12.40 15.03
C GLY A 390 5.20 -12.36 14.81
N ASN A 391 4.68 -11.24 14.27
CA ASN A 391 3.25 -11.09 14.02
C ASN A 391 2.78 -11.97 12.85
N SER A 392 3.53 -11.98 11.76
CA SER A 392 3.23 -12.82 10.59
C SER A 392 3.35 -14.30 10.93
N ALA A 393 4.40 -14.71 11.65
CA ALA A 393 4.60 -16.10 12.07
C ALA A 393 3.43 -16.60 12.94
N ARG A 394 3.00 -15.78 13.92
CA ARG A 394 1.84 -16.11 14.77
C ARG A 394 0.57 -16.26 13.96
N LEU A 395 0.32 -15.35 13.01
CA LEU A 395 -0.89 -15.35 12.19
C LEU A 395 -0.93 -16.53 11.21
N LEU A 396 0.23 -16.90 10.64
CA LEU A 396 0.39 -18.03 9.73
C LEU A 396 0.58 -19.38 10.46
N GLN A 397 0.69 -19.37 11.78
CA GLN A 397 0.92 -20.56 12.64
C GLN A 397 2.20 -21.34 12.25
N ILE A 398 3.34 -20.63 12.13
CA ILE A 398 4.65 -21.18 11.73
C ILE A 398 5.75 -20.84 12.73
#